data_c98179144a165068b43f387e24bcd315
#
_entry.id   c98179144a165068b43f387e24bcd315
#
_cell.length_a   1.000
_cell.length_b   1.000
_cell.length_c   1.000
_cell.angle_alpha   90.00
_cell.angle_beta   90.00
_cell.angle_gamma   90.00
#
_symmetry.space_group_name_H-M   'P 1'
#
loop_
_entity.id
_entity.type
_entity.pdbx_description
1 polymer ?
#
loop_
_entity_poly.entity_id
_entity_poly.type
_entity_poly.pdbx_seq_one_letter_code
_entity_poly.pdbx_strand_id
1 'polypeptide(L)'
;MRRYEKEGKLITQIGSLPFADVDRAVAYSLDHDIPFLPELTALGDAMLHYIKEPGHLSCLDAFKRHRFDTVKIQCIGPATLLQNGYDEDDAISRVYAHIEAILDGLAADETILFLDEPALGYAGFDYRRLWVPLFESFPVVRGVHVCGNMQWDQLFDAEIDIISFDASKYDITKYYQQSRNEKRIAWGIERLEHVADYRPGDLITL
;
A
#
# COMPACT_ATOMS: atom_id res chain seq x y z
N MET A 1 13.95 -18.48 -8.00
CA MET A 1 13.90 -17.26 -7.17
C MET A 1 15.15 -17.23 -6.30
N ARG A 2 16.03 -16.21 -6.39
CA ARG A 2 17.17 -16.09 -5.48
C ARG A 2 16.62 -15.73 -4.10
N ARG A 3 16.88 -16.58 -3.08
CA ARG A 3 16.63 -16.21 -1.68
C ARG A 3 17.50 -14.98 -1.40
N TYR A 4 16.88 -13.83 -1.21
CA TYR A 4 17.55 -12.68 -0.61
C TYR A 4 17.95 -13.10 0.80
N GLU A 5 19.23 -12.91 1.19
CA GLU A 5 19.67 -13.24 2.53
C GLU A 5 18.91 -12.35 3.51
N LYS A 6 18.15 -12.98 4.39
CA LYS A 6 17.26 -12.32 5.36
C LYS A 6 18.05 -11.77 6.53
N GLU A 7 18.72 -10.65 6.35
CA GLU A 7 19.35 -9.90 7.46
C GLU A 7 18.31 -9.08 8.26
N GLY A 8 17.25 -9.73 8.75
CA GLY A 8 16.22 -9.06 9.57
C GLY A 8 15.32 -8.08 8.80
N LYS A 9 15.35 -8.12 7.46
CA LYS A 9 14.51 -7.28 6.57
C LYS A 9 13.20 -7.98 6.28
N LEU A 10 12.09 -7.26 6.43
CA LEU A 10 10.74 -7.77 6.12
C LEU A 10 10.40 -7.47 4.65
N ILE A 11 10.11 -8.52 3.90
CA ILE A 11 9.80 -8.44 2.47
C ILE A 11 8.29 -8.59 2.25
N THR A 12 7.74 -7.67 1.49
CA THR A 12 6.37 -7.70 0.97
C THR A 12 6.37 -7.30 -0.51
N GLN A 13 5.20 -7.02 -1.09
CA GLN A 13 5.11 -6.54 -2.47
C GLN A 13 4.06 -5.43 -2.61
N ILE A 14 4.11 -4.67 -3.71
CA ILE A 14 3.14 -3.61 -3.99
C ILE A 14 1.74 -4.21 -4.13
N GLY A 15 1.52 -5.28 -4.88
CA GLY A 15 0.25 -6.02 -4.89
C GLY A 15 -0.25 -6.38 -6.29
N SER A 16 -0.05 -5.51 -7.27
CA SER A 16 -0.40 -5.85 -8.67
C SER A 16 0.52 -6.93 -9.21
N LEU A 17 -0.06 -8.05 -9.63
CA LEU A 17 0.67 -9.21 -10.16
C LEU A 17 0.28 -9.51 -11.61
N PRO A 18 1.25 -9.96 -12.44
CA PRO A 18 1.00 -10.34 -13.82
C PRO A 18 0.48 -11.79 -13.94
N PHE A 19 -0.29 -12.25 -12.95
CA PHE A 19 -0.88 -13.59 -12.95
C PHE A 19 -2.33 -13.54 -13.44
N ALA A 20 -2.79 -14.63 -14.02
CA ALA A 20 -4.19 -14.87 -14.37
C ALA A 20 -4.77 -16.09 -13.60
N ASP A 21 -4.06 -16.55 -12.57
CA ASP A 21 -4.40 -17.70 -11.74
C ASP A 21 -4.42 -17.27 -10.28
N VAL A 22 -5.60 -17.33 -9.66
CA VAL A 22 -5.87 -16.88 -8.28
C VAL A 22 -5.06 -17.72 -7.27
N ASP A 23 -5.06 -19.04 -7.39
CA ASP A 23 -4.38 -19.92 -6.44
C ASP A 23 -2.87 -19.70 -6.46
N ARG A 24 -2.31 -19.52 -7.66
CA ARG A 24 -0.91 -19.19 -7.85
C ARG A 24 -0.56 -17.83 -7.26
N ALA A 25 -1.42 -16.82 -7.42
CA ALA A 25 -1.20 -15.48 -6.89
C ALA A 25 -1.23 -15.47 -5.37
N VAL A 26 -2.20 -16.15 -4.77
CA VAL A 26 -2.31 -16.28 -3.31
C VAL A 26 -1.11 -17.06 -2.76
N ALA A 27 -0.74 -18.19 -3.34
CA ALA A 27 0.44 -18.96 -2.91
C ALA A 27 1.73 -18.12 -3.00
N TYR A 28 1.88 -17.32 -4.06
CA TYR A 28 3.01 -16.41 -4.21
C TYR A 28 3.04 -15.35 -3.10
N SER A 29 1.89 -14.76 -2.75
CA SER A 29 1.79 -13.80 -1.67
C SER A 29 2.17 -14.41 -0.32
N LEU A 30 1.70 -15.62 -0.02
CA LEU A 30 1.97 -16.34 1.23
C LEU A 30 3.45 -16.69 1.44
N ASP A 31 4.26 -16.69 0.40
CA ASP A 31 5.72 -16.91 0.47
C ASP A 31 6.51 -15.67 0.98
N HIS A 32 5.85 -14.52 1.15
CA HIS A 32 6.46 -13.29 1.64
C HIS A 32 6.47 -13.23 3.18
N ASP A 33 7.39 -12.45 3.75
CA ASP A 33 7.45 -12.24 5.21
C ASP A 33 6.18 -11.54 5.71
N ILE A 34 5.65 -10.60 4.92
CA ILE A 34 4.33 -10.00 5.10
C ILE A 34 3.52 -10.31 3.85
N PRO A 35 2.59 -11.28 3.93
CA PRO A 35 1.66 -11.56 2.84
C PRO A 35 0.85 -10.32 2.46
N PHE A 36 0.51 -10.20 1.21
CA PHE A 36 -0.26 -9.07 0.68
C PHE A 36 -1.45 -9.56 -0.13
N LEU A 37 -2.55 -8.81 -0.15
CA LEU A 37 -3.70 -9.12 -1.01
C LEU A 37 -3.32 -8.89 -2.48
N PRO A 38 -3.27 -9.95 -3.32
CA PRO A 38 -2.91 -9.77 -4.73
C PRO A 38 -4.02 -9.11 -5.53
N GLU A 39 -3.64 -8.20 -6.43
CA GLU A 39 -4.50 -7.63 -7.47
C GLU A 39 -4.09 -8.18 -8.84
N LEU A 40 -5.04 -8.80 -9.55
CA LEU A 40 -4.76 -9.44 -10.84
C LEU A 40 -5.34 -8.59 -11.98
N THR A 41 -4.54 -7.71 -12.53
CA THR A 41 -4.96 -6.84 -13.64
C THR A 41 -5.44 -7.61 -14.87
N ALA A 42 -4.91 -8.82 -15.09
CA ALA A 42 -5.36 -9.72 -16.14
C ALA A 42 -6.79 -10.25 -15.93
N LEU A 43 -7.31 -10.20 -14.69
CA LEU A 43 -8.67 -10.61 -14.33
C LEU A 43 -9.60 -9.41 -14.07
N GLY A 44 -9.11 -8.19 -14.26
CA GLY A 44 -9.91 -6.97 -14.12
C GLY A 44 -9.70 -6.20 -12.80
N ASP A 45 -8.79 -6.61 -11.93
CA ASP A 45 -8.47 -5.93 -10.68
C ASP A 45 -7.68 -4.63 -10.93
N ALA A 46 -8.25 -3.73 -11.71
CA ALA A 46 -7.65 -2.43 -11.96
C ALA A 46 -8.25 -1.39 -11.01
N MET A 47 -7.41 -0.50 -10.46
CA MET A 47 -7.77 0.47 -9.42
C MET A 47 -9.06 1.25 -9.70
N LEU A 48 -9.24 1.76 -10.92
CA LEU A 48 -10.44 2.49 -11.33
C LEU A 48 -11.63 1.58 -11.65
N HIS A 49 -11.45 0.26 -11.68
CA HIS A 49 -12.53 -0.70 -11.87
C HIS A 49 -13.08 -1.18 -10.53
N TYR A 50 -12.23 -1.74 -9.66
CA TYR A 50 -12.70 -2.30 -8.39
C TYR A 50 -13.31 -1.24 -7.47
N ILE A 51 -12.91 0.03 -7.59
CA ILE A 51 -13.50 1.10 -6.77
C ILE A 51 -14.98 1.39 -7.11
N LYS A 52 -15.47 0.94 -8.27
CA LYS A 52 -16.87 1.01 -8.66
C LYS A 52 -17.71 -0.10 -8.05
N GLU A 53 -17.07 -1.22 -7.73
CA GLU A 53 -17.66 -2.42 -7.12
C GLU A 53 -16.83 -2.80 -5.88
N PRO A 54 -17.05 -2.14 -4.74
CA PRO A 54 -16.26 -2.32 -3.52
C PRO A 54 -16.12 -3.79 -3.12
N GLY A 55 -14.89 -4.23 -2.83
CA GLY A 55 -14.59 -5.61 -2.46
C GLY A 55 -14.51 -6.59 -3.63
N HIS A 56 -14.77 -6.16 -4.86
CA HIS A 56 -14.65 -7.02 -6.04
C HIS A 56 -13.17 -7.15 -6.46
N LEU A 57 -12.44 -8.07 -5.80
CA LEU A 57 -11.07 -8.44 -6.14
C LEU A 57 -10.97 -9.95 -6.36
N SER A 58 -10.32 -10.34 -7.45
CA SER A 58 -10.25 -11.74 -7.89
C SER A 58 -9.68 -12.70 -6.83
N CYS A 59 -8.74 -12.23 -6.01
CA CYS A 59 -8.08 -13.05 -4.99
C CYS A 59 -8.75 -12.98 -3.61
N LEU A 60 -9.70 -12.07 -3.35
CA LEU A 60 -10.17 -11.75 -2.00
C LEU A 60 -10.74 -12.96 -1.27
N ASP A 61 -11.64 -13.71 -1.88
CA ASP A 61 -12.25 -14.89 -1.25
C ASP A 61 -11.25 -16.00 -0.94
N ALA A 62 -10.31 -16.24 -1.84
CA ALA A 62 -9.25 -17.22 -1.63
C ALA A 62 -8.28 -16.77 -0.53
N PHE A 63 -7.95 -15.51 -0.51
CA PHE A 63 -7.04 -14.90 0.46
C PHE A 63 -7.63 -14.92 1.88
N LYS A 64 -8.92 -14.61 2.05
CA LYS A 64 -9.64 -14.65 3.33
C LYS A 64 -9.75 -16.04 3.97
N ARG A 65 -9.43 -17.11 3.25
CA ARG A 65 -9.37 -18.48 3.84
C ARG A 65 -8.15 -18.69 4.74
N HIS A 66 -7.21 -17.75 4.73
CA HIS A 66 -5.98 -17.82 5.51
C HIS A 66 -6.09 -16.92 6.76
N ARG A 67 -5.28 -17.24 7.78
CA ARG A 67 -5.05 -16.39 8.94
C ARG A 67 -3.64 -15.84 8.87
N PHE A 68 -3.47 -14.59 9.28
CA PHE A 68 -2.21 -13.86 9.21
C PHE A 68 -1.83 -13.32 10.59
N ASP A 69 -0.53 -13.33 10.92
CA ASP A 69 0.01 -12.54 12.02
C ASP A 69 0.02 -11.06 11.59
N THR A 70 0.62 -10.76 10.44
CA THR A 70 0.59 -9.45 9.79
C THR A 70 0.24 -9.63 8.32
N VAL A 71 -0.61 -8.76 7.78
CA VAL A 71 -1.00 -8.77 6.37
C VAL A 71 -0.98 -7.36 5.80
N LYS A 72 -0.62 -7.25 4.53
CA LYS A 72 -0.70 -5.99 3.78
C LYS A 72 -1.89 -6.03 2.82
N ILE A 73 -2.70 -4.98 2.87
CA ILE A 73 -3.73 -4.69 1.87
C ILE A 73 -3.46 -3.32 1.26
N GLN A 74 -4.02 -3.06 0.10
CA GLN A 74 -3.90 -1.79 -0.59
C GLN A 74 -5.17 -1.46 -1.35
N CYS A 75 -5.37 -0.19 -1.61
CA CYS A 75 -6.40 0.30 -2.51
C CYS A 75 -6.02 1.67 -3.07
N ILE A 76 -6.66 2.07 -4.15
CA ILE A 76 -6.53 3.43 -4.68
C ILE A 76 -6.91 4.46 -3.62
N GLY A 77 -6.10 5.50 -3.47
CA GLY A 77 -6.38 6.58 -2.53
C GLY A 77 -7.32 7.65 -3.09
N PRO A 78 -7.98 8.42 -2.21
CA PRO A 78 -8.99 9.41 -2.61
C PRO A 78 -8.40 10.56 -3.42
N ALA A 79 -7.15 10.98 -3.19
CA ALA A 79 -6.54 12.04 -4.00
C ALA A 79 -6.43 11.64 -5.47
N THR A 80 -6.13 10.38 -5.74
CA THR A 80 -6.11 9.84 -7.11
C THR A 80 -7.50 9.79 -7.72
N LEU A 81 -8.54 9.50 -6.96
CA LEU A 81 -9.93 9.54 -7.45
C LEU A 81 -10.37 10.97 -7.80
N LEU A 82 -10.01 11.98 -6.98
CA LEU A 82 -10.26 13.39 -7.30
C LEU A 82 -9.64 13.79 -8.65
N GLN A 83 -8.41 13.37 -8.93
CA GLN A 83 -7.75 13.59 -10.22
C GLN A 83 -8.48 12.91 -11.40
N ASN A 84 -9.23 11.86 -11.11
CA ASN A 84 -10.04 11.14 -12.09
C ASN A 84 -11.50 11.62 -12.16
N GLY A 85 -11.81 12.79 -11.58
CA GLY A 85 -13.08 13.47 -11.72
C GLY A 85 -14.16 13.08 -10.69
N TYR A 86 -13.81 12.34 -9.65
CA TYR A 86 -14.71 12.11 -8.51
C TYR A 86 -14.76 13.38 -7.63
N ASP A 87 -15.89 13.65 -7.00
CA ASP A 87 -15.94 14.62 -5.92
C ASP A 87 -15.36 14.03 -4.62
N GLU A 88 -15.08 14.92 -3.63
CA GLU A 88 -14.38 14.53 -2.40
C GLU A 88 -15.17 13.51 -1.58
N ASP A 89 -16.48 13.75 -1.41
CA ASP A 89 -17.34 12.88 -0.59
C ASP A 89 -17.53 11.51 -1.26
N ASP A 90 -17.72 11.46 -2.59
CA ASP A 90 -17.83 10.21 -3.34
C ASP A 90 -16.50 9.45 -3.33
N ALA A 91 -15.35 10.13 -3.49
CA ALA A 91 -14.05 9.52 -3.43
C ALA A 91 -13.77 8.84 -2.07
N ILE A 92 -14.00 9.56 -0.98
CA ILE A 92 -13.81 9.03 0.38
C ILE A 92 -14.79 7.87 0.63
N SER A 93 -16.06 8.03 0.28
CA SER A 93 -17.09 6.98 0.51
C SER A 93 -16.77 5.69 -0.22
N ARG A 94 -16.30 5.76 -1.47
CA ARG A 94 -15.92 4.58 -2.25
C ARG A 94 -14.70 3.87 -1.69
N VAL A 95 -13.66 4.63 -1.33
CA VAL A 95 -12.47 4.07 -0.71
C VAL A 95 -12.81 3.42 0.62
N TYR A 96 -13.63 4.08 1.45
CA TYR A 96 -14.14 3.51 2.71
C TYR A 96 -14.86 2.18 2.48
N ALA A 97 -15.84 2.15 1.58
CA ALA A 97 -16.62 0.94 1.31
C ALA A 97 -15.74 -0.21 0.78
N HIS A 98 -14.71 0.11 -0.01
CA HIS A 98 -13.78 -0.90 -0.52
C HIS A 98 -12.89 -1.47 0.59
N ILE A 99 -12.33 -0.61 1.47
CA ILE A 99 -11.54 -1.04 2.62
C ILE A 99 -12.40 -1.91 3.56
N GLU A 100 -13.61 -1.45 3.89
CA GLU A 100 -14.55 -2.19 4.74
C GLU A 100 -14.83 -3.58 4.17
N ALA A 101 -15.12 -3.69 2.87
CA ALA A 101 -15.37 -4.96 2.20
C ALA A 101 -14.15 -5.90 2.19
N ILE A 102 -12.92 -5.35 2.10
CA ILE A 102 -11.69 -6.16 2.22
C ILE A 102 -11.52 -6.65 3.66
N LEU A 103 -11.68 -5.78 4.65
CA LEU A 103 -11.44 -6.10 6.06
C LEU A 103 -12.51 -7.02 6.64
N ASP A 104 -13.75 -6.96 6.15
CA ASP A 104 -14.83 -7.86 6.59
C ASP A 104 -14.43 -9.34 6.39
N GLY A 105 -14.30 -10.07 7.48
CA GLY A 105 -13.89 -11.49 7.50
C GLY A 105 -12.39 -11.75 7.20
N LEU A 106 -11.55 -10.74 7.10
CA LEU A 106 -10.10 -10.92 7.02
C LEU A 106 -9.53 -11.25 8.41
N ALA A 107 -8.94 -12.44 8.56
CA ALA A 107 -8.40 -12.91 9.83
C ALA A 107 -6.91 -12.52 9.96
N ALA A 108 -6.60 -11.41 10.61
CA ALA A 108 -5.23 -10.94 10.86
C ALA A 108 -5.09 -10.37 12.27
N ASP A 109 -3.89 -10.51 12.86
CA ASP A 109 -3.57 -9.87 14.14
C ASP A 109 -3.16 -8.41 13.93
N GLU A 110 -2.45 -8.12 12.83
CA GLU A 110 -2.13 -6.77 12.37
C GLU A 110 -2.42 -6.63 10.88
N THR A 111 -3.04 -5.53 10.49
CA THR A 111 -3.28 -5.17 9.07
C THR A 111 -2.57 -3.87 8.73
N ILE A 112 -1.76 -3.90 7.68
CA ILE A 112 -1.14 -2.71 7.08
C ILE A 112 -1.99 -2.32 5.87
N LEU A 113 -2.60 -1.15 5.91
CA LEU A 113 -3.37 -0.59 4.81
C LEU A 113 -2.54 0.44 4.05
N PHE A 114 -2.30 0.22 2.77
CA PHE A 114 -1.72 1.22 1.88
C PHE A 114 -2.79 1.90 1.02
N LEU A 115 -2.78 3.24 1.04
CA LEU A 115 -3.45 4.04 0.02
C LEU A 115 -2.46 4.31 -1.12
N ASP A 116 -2.81 3.87 -2.33
CA ASP A 116 -2.02 4.08 -3.53
C ASP A 116 -2.42 5.41 -4.17
N GLU A 117 -1.49 6.37 -4.15
CA GLU A 117 -1.72 7.75 -4.57
C GLU A 117 -0.77 8.18 -5.70
N PRO A 118 -0.85 7.55 -6.88
CA PRO A 118 0.01 7.92 -8.01
C PRO A 118 -0.18 9.35 -8.50
N ALA A 119 -1.34 9.97 -8.21
CA ALA A 119 -1.66 11.33 -8.62
C ALA A 119 -1.24 12.42 -7.62
N LEU A 120 -0.72 12.06 -6.46
CA LEU A 120 -0.44 12.98 -5.36
C LEU A 120 0.55 14.11 -5.72
N GLY A 121 1.47 13.87 -6.65
CA GLY A 121 2.45 14.87 -7.08
C GLY A 121 1.90 16.00 -7.96
N TYR A 122 0.66 15.90 -8.44
CA TYR A 122 0.10 16.81 -9.46
C TYR A 122 -0.80 17.91 -8.91
N ALA A 123 -1.24 17.83 -7.65
CA ALA A 123 -2.10 18.85 -7.06
C ALA A 123 -1.85 18.98 -5.56
N GLY A 124 -2.06 20.20 -5.03
CA GLY A 124 -2.01 20.45 -3.58
C GLY A 124 -3.27 19.93 -2.90
N PHE A 125 -3.28 18.68 -2.49
CA PHE A 125 -4.36 18.10 -1.71
C PHE A 125 -4.16 18.34 -0.22
N ASP A 126 -5.25 18.60 0.48
CA ASP A 126 -5.27 18.54 1.93
C ASP A 126 -5.45 17.07 2.38
N TYR A 127 -4.32 16.36 2.59
CA TYR A 127 -4.32 14.97 3.01
C TYR A 127 -5.08 14.73 4.31
N ARG A 128 -5.17 15.73 5.22
CA ARG A 128 -5.90 15.59 6.48
C ARG A 128 -7.38 15.37 6.23
N ARG A 129 -7.95 16.07 5.25
CA ARG A 129 -9.35 15.88 4.86
C ARG A 129 -9.59 14.53 4.17
N LEU A 130 -8.63 14.06 3.39
CA LEU A 130 -8.77 12.87 2.54
C LEU A 130 -8.42 11.57 3.26
N TRP A 131 -7.30 11.54 3.98
CA TRP A 131 -6.77 10.28 4.54
C TRP A 131 -7.14 10.05 6.00
N VAL A 132 -7.14 11.12 6.83
CA VAL A 132 -7.40 10.98 8.27
C VAL A 132 -8.74 10.32 8.54
N PRO A 133 -9.87 10.73 7.93
CA PRO A 133 -11.15 10.07 8.18
C PRO A 133 -11.16 8.58 7.83
N LEU A 134 -10.44 8.17 6.77
CA LEU A 134 -10.31 6.78 6.37
C LEU A 134 -9.49 5.99 7.37
N PHE A 135 -8.29 6.49 7.71
CA PHE A 135 -7.40 5.78 8.62
C PHE A 135 -7.92 5.71 10.06
N GLU A 136 -8.66 6.71 10.53
CA GLU A 136 -9.28 6.68 11.86
C GLU A 136 -10.46 5.72 11.95
N SER A 137 -11.06 5.37 10.81
CA SER A 137 -12.22 4.47 10.77
C SER A 137 -11.85 2.97 10.93
N PHE A 138 -10.58 2.62 10.76
CA PHE A 138 -10.14 1.23 10.78
C PHE A 138 -8.91 1.03 11.68
N PRO A 139 -8.84 -0.10 12.43
CA PRO A 139 -7.68 -0.43 13.29
C PRO A 139 -6.52 -0.97 12.44
N VAL A 140 -5.87 -0.11 11.66
CA VAL A 140 -4.82 -0.49 10.72
C VAL A 140 -3.55 0.32 10.93
N VAL A 141 -2.41 -0.25 10.54
CA VAL A 141 -1.17 0.49 10.33
C VAL A 141 -1.31 1.25 9.00
N ARG A 142 -1.10 2.57 9.06
CA ARG A 142 -1.43 3.51 7.98
C ARG A 142 -0.26 3.67 7.02
N GLY A 143 -0.42 3.26 5.79
CA GLY A 143 0.57 3.38 4.73
C GLY A 143 0.09 4.25 3.56
N VAL A 144 1.01 4.95 2.92
CA VAL A 144 0.77 5.62 1.64
C VAL A 144 1.85 5.22 0.65
N HIS A 145 1.45 4.81 -0.54
CA HIS A 145 2.35 4.53 -1.65
C HIS A 145 2.27 5.63 -2.72
N VAL A 146 3.43 6.12 -3.15
CA VAL A 146 3.56 7.12 -4.19
C VAL A 146 4.51 6.66 -5.29
N CYS A 147 4.05 6.65 -6.54
CA CYS A 147 4.85 6.25 -7.70
C CYS A 147 5.60 7.42 -8.34
N GLY A 148 5.21 8.65 -8.03
CA GLY A 148 5.73 9.88 -8.64
C GLY A 148 6.54 10.74 -7.69
N ASN A 149 7.22 11.76 -8.28
CA ASN A 149 7.83 12.81 -7.47
C ASN A 149 6.74 13.69 -6.83
N MET A 150 6.98 14.11 -5.60
CA MET A 150 6.01 14.87 -4.83
C MET A 150 6.66 15.86 -3.86
N GLN A 151 5.85 16.59 -3.11
CA GLN A 151 6.32 17.43 -2.01
C GLN A 151 6.58 16.54 -0.78
N TRP A 152 7.78 15.99 -0.67
CA TRP A 152 8.16 15.03 0.36
C TRP A 152 7.95 15.55 1.78
N ASP A 153 8.20 16.85 2.03
CA ASP A 153 7.97 17.46 3.34
C ASP A 153 6.52 17.22 3.82
N GLN A 154 5.54 17.41 2.93
CA GLN A 154 4.12 17.20 3.26
C GLN A 154 3.81 15.74 3.58
N LEU A 155 4.41 14.79 2.84
CA LEU A 155 4.21 13.37 3.09
C LEU A 155 4.84 12.94 4.43
N PHE A 156 6.02 13.46 4.74
CA PHE A 156 6.68 13.18 6.01
C PHE A 156 5.99 13.83 7.21
N ASP A 157 5.27 14.94 7.00
CA ASP A 157 4.46 15.61 8.03
C ASP A 157 3.06 14.99 8.19
N ALA A 158 2.62 14.12 7.26
CA ALA A 158 1.32 13.49 7.32
C ALA A 158 1.20 12.49 8.49
N GLU A 159 -0.02 12.30 9.00
CA GLU A 159 -0.34 11.35 10.09
C GLU A 159 -0.47 9.91 9.57
N ILE A 160 0.64 9.40 9.02
CA ILE A 160 0.77 8.04 8.50
C ILE A 160 1.97 7.35 9.15
N ASP A 161 1.97 6.03 9.17
CA ASP A 161 3.00 5.23 9.83
C ASP A 161 4.10 4.77 8.86
N ILE A 162 3.73 4.51 7.59
CA ILE A 162 4.63 3.97 6.57
C ILE A 162 4.53 4.77 5.28
N ILE A 163 5.67 5.14 4.70
CA ILE A 163 5.77 5.75 3.37
C ILE A 163 6.40 4.73 2.41
N SER A 164 5.72 4.45 1.30
CA SER A 164 6.23 3.59 0.22
C SER A 164 6.49 4.40 -1.06
N PHE A 165 7.62 4.16 -1.69
CA PHE A 165 8.02 4.85 -2.91
C PHE A 165 9.04 4.01 -3.69
N ASP A 166 9.31 4.39 -4.95
CA ASP A 166 10.34 3.77 -5.78
C ASP A 166 11.72 4.32 -5.42
N ALA A 167 12.47 3.58 -4.62
CA ALA A 167 13.81 3.97 -4.16
C ALA A 167 14.86 3.94 -5.26
N SER A 168 14.57 3.36 -6.42
CA SER A 168 15.45 3.44 -7.59
C SER A 168 15.40 4.80 -8.30
N LYS A 169 14.32 5.56 -8.08
CA LYS A 169 14.06 6.85 -8.74
C LYS A 169 14.22 8.05 -7.84
N TYR A 170 13.96 7.91 -6.54
CA TYR A 170 13.88 9.05 -5.62
C TYR A 170 14.80 8.86 -4.42
N ASP A 171 15.64 9.86 -4.15
CA ASP A 171 16.44 9.95 -2.94
C ASP A 171 15.67 10.77 -1.88
N ILE A 172 15.22 10.08 -0.84
CA ILE A 172 14.52 10.69 0.29
C ILE A 172 15.39 10.79 1.56
N THR A 173 16.66 10.48 1.48
CA THR A 173 17.58 10.40 2.64
C THR A 173 17.50 11.64 3.52
N LYS A 174 17.46 12.84 2.90
CA LYS A 174 17.33 14.11 3.63
C LYS A 174 16.08 14.16 4.50
N TYR A 175 14.94 13.79 3.95
CA TYR A 175 13.64 13.83 4.65
C TYR A 175 13.56 12.75 5.72
N TYR A 176 14.02 11.55 5.39
CA TYR A 176 14.04 10.42 6.30
C TYR A 176 14.91 10.67 7.54
N GLN A 177 16.07 11.29 7.37
CA GLN A 177 16.92 11.67 8.48
C GLN A 177 16.30 12.76 9.37
N GLN A 178 15.49 13.65 8.80
CA GLN A 178 14.80 14.72 9.51
C GLN A 178 13.56 14.23 10.27
N SER A 179 12.91 13.16 9.86
CA SER A 179 11.65 12.64 10.43
C SER A 179 11.80 12.04 11.84
N ARG A 180 12.96 12.14 12.48
CA ARG A 180 13.25 11.71 13.87
C ARG A 180 12.77 10.29 14.21
N ASN A 181 12.83 9.37 13.26
CA ASN A 181 12.46 7.96 13.41
C ASN A 181 10.96 7.65 13.68
N GLU A 182 10.06 8.58 13.45
CA GLU A 182 8.63 8.37 13.68
C GLU A 182 7.95 7.59 12.57
N LYS A 183 8.54 7.57 11.36
CA LYS A 183 7.97 6.87 10.20
C LYS A 183 8.83 5.70 9.75
N ARG A 184 8.17 4.63 9.34
CA ARG A 184 8.79 3.49 8.65
C ARG A 184 8.80 3.75 7.14
N ILE A 185 9.76 3.19 6.45
CA ILE A 185 9.85 3.26 4.99
C ILE A 185 9.60 1.87 4.40
N ALA A 186 8.78 1.83 3.37
CA ALA A 186 8.65 0.67 2.49
C ALA A 186 9.43 0.98 1.20
N TRP A 187 10.65 0.46 1.14
CA TRP A 187 11.58 0.68 0.06
C TRP A 187 11.17 -0.13 -1.18
N GLY A 188 10.59 0.52 -2.17
CA GLY A 188 10.32 -0.07 -3.48
C GLY A 188 11.61 -0.22 -4.26
N ILE A 189 12.05 -1.45 -4.52
CA ILE A 189 13.35 -1.73 -5.10
C ILE A 189 13.29 -2.85 -6.14
N GLU A 190 14.08 -2.71 -7.19
CA GLU A 190 14.44 -3.82 -8.08
C GLU A 190 15.61 -4.63 -7.51
N ARG A 191 16.48 -3.99 -6.69
CA ARG A 191 17.67 -4.58 -6.10
C ARG A 191 17.92 -4.02 -4.70
N LEU A 192 18.38 -4.88 -3.77
CA LEU A 192 18.65 -4.51 -2.38
C LEU A 192 19.70 -3.39 -2.23
N GLU A 193 20.62 -3.25 -3.17
CA GLU A 193 21.63 -2.18 -3.20
C GLU A 193 21.04 -0.77 -3.35
N HIS A 194 19.76 -0.66 -3.73
CA HIS A 194 19.05 0.63 -3.83
C HIS A 194 18.54 1.13 -2.47
N VAL A 195 18.64 0.34 -1.42
CA VAL A 195 18.24 0.78 -0.08
C VAL A 195 19.36 1.60 0.55
N ALA A 196 19.15 2.91 0.65
CA ALA A 196 20.18 3.84 1.13
C ALA A 196 20.38 3.80 2.66
N ASP A 197 19.30 3.63 3.43
CA ASP A 197 19.35 3.77 4.90
C ASP A 197 18.22 2.95 5.57
N TYR A 198 18.30 1.61 5.47
CA TYR A 198 17.31 0.71 6.07
C TYR A 198 17.40 0.74 7.60
N ARG A 199 16.24 0.88 8.25
CA ARG A 199 16.12 0.89 9.73
C ARG A 199 15.27 -0.28 10.22
N PRO A 200 15.42 -0.72 11.48
CA PRO A 200 14.53 -1.71 12.07
C PRO A 200 13.06 -1.28 11.95
N GLY A 201 12.23 -2.15 11.41
CA GLY A 201 10.81 -1.89 11.16
C GLY A 201 10.48 -1.37 9.76
N ASP A 202 11.47 -0.95 8.96
CA ASP A 202 11.26 -0.66 7.54
C ASP A 202 10.88 -1.93 6.77
N LEU A 203 10.21 -1.75 5.64
CA LEU A 203 9.80 -2.82 4.74
C LEU A 203 10.60 -2.75 3.44
N ILE A 204 10.70 -3.88 2.77
CA ILE A 204 11.14 -3.96 1.38
C ILE A 204 9.95 -4.38 0.53
N THR A 205 9.65 -3.59 -0.49
CA THR A 205 8.62 -3.91 -1.49
C THR A 205 9.27 -4.24 -2.83
N LEU A 206 8.91 -5.36 -3.41
CA LEU A 206 9.41 -5.85 -4.70
C LEU A 206 8.41 -5.55 -5.81
#